data_51578b1437ce2f1cb7b3d750a8bf5048
#
_entry.id   51578b1437ce2f1cb7b3d750a8bf5048
#
_cell.length_a   1.000
_cell.length_b   1.000
_cell.length_c   1.000
_cell.angle_alpha   90.00
_cell.angle_beta   90.00
_cell.angle_gamma   90.00
#
_symmetry.space_group_name_H-M   'P 1'
#
loop_
_entity.id
_entity.type
_entity.pdbx_description
1 polymer ?
#
loop_
_entity_poly.entity_id
_entity_poly.type
_entity_poly.pdbx_seq_one_letter_code
_entity_poly.pdbx_strand_id
1 'polypeptide(L)'
;IIAGGYSHLRKLNPQISKNFEERMIDGIRYVWIKTASYNRNGLARAFSMFEFSRKLFSNAEYISEHYQPDAVIASSTYPLDTYGADKIAKLSGAKYIHEVHDMWPSTLYELGGMSKSNPFVKLMQRAEDFAYSHCDQVVSLLDHSKDYMVQHGLAEEKFNCISNGVIKEEWENPAPIPEEHNEILNKMKAEGKFIVGYFGG
;
A
#
# COMPACT_ATOMS: atom_id res chain seq x y z
N ILE A 1 9.67 -5.98 -8.46
CA ILE A 1 8.57 -5.12 -7.96
C ILE A 1 7.76 -4.66 -9.17
N ILE A 2 6.42 -4.87 -9.15
CA ILE A 2 5.51 -4.34 -10.18
C ILE A 2 4.79 -3.13 -9.58
N ALA A 3 4.88 -1.97 -10.23
CA ALA A 3 4.34 -0.74 -9.69
C ALA A 3 3.72 0.17 -10.76
N GLY A 4 2.74 0.99 -10.36
CA GLY A 4 2.18 2.04 -11.22
C GLY A 4 3.22 3.09 -11.57
N GLY A 5 3.27 3.49 -12.83
CA GLY A 5 4.24 4.46 -13.36
C GLY A 5 4.05 5.87 -12.84
N TYR A 6 2.89 6.19 -12.26
CA TYR A 6 2.61 7.50 -11.71
C TYR A 6 2.10 7.43 -10.26
N SER A 7 2.63 8.30 -9.41
CA SER A 7 2.08 8.60 -8.08
C SER A 7 2.33 10.07 -7.75
N HIS A 8 1.31 10.77 -7.25
CA HIS A 8 1.43 12.16 -6.82
C HIS A 8 2.28 12.32 -5.54
N LEU A 9 2.53 11.24 -4.83
CA LEU A 9 3.40 11.22 -3.63
C LEU A 9 4.89 11.09 -3.99
N ARG A 10 5.23 10.68 -5.21
CA ARG A 10 6.62 10.59 -5.63
C ARG A 10 7.16 11.96 -6.05
N LYS A 11 8.33 12.33 -5.55
CA LYS A 11 9.06 13.52 -6.01
C LYS A 11 9.44 13.42 -7.49
N LEU A 12 9.84 12.23 -7.94
CA LEU A 12 10.20 11.92 -9.32
C LEU A 12 9.46 10.68 -9.78
N ASN A 13 8.59 10.83 -10.78
CA ASN A 13 7.95 9.69 -11.43
C ASN A 13 8.82 9.19 -12.59
N PRO A 14 8.90 7.87 -12.82
CA PRO A 14 9.63 7.31 -13.94
C PRO A 14 9.00 7.77 -15.27
N GLN A 15 9.84 8.17 -16.22
CA GLN A 15 9.40 8.44 -17.59
C GLN A 15 9.18 7.11 -18.29
N ILE A 16 7.93 6.75 -18.58
CA ILE A 16 7.53 5.47 -19.15
C ILE A 16 6.99 5.69 -20.54
N SER A 17 7.61 5.06 -21.52
CA SER A 17 7.21 5.14 -22.94
C SER A 17 6.25 4.02 -23.33
N LYS A 18 6.40 2.84 -22.76
CA LYS A 18 5.63 1.62 -23.06
C LYS A 18 4.60 1.34 -21.97
N ASN A 19 3.61 0.49 -22.27
CA ASN A 19 2.64 0.06 -21.26
C ASN A 19 3.27 -0.70 -20.08
N PHE A 20 4.36 -1.44 -20.37
CA PHE A 20 5.23 -2.13 -19.41
C PHE A 20 6.68 -1.76 -19.73
N GLU A 21 7.43 -1.35 -18.72
CA GLU A 21 8.83 -1.00 -18.88
C GLU A 21 9.64 -1.52 -17.69
N GLU A 22 10.64 -2.35 -17.95
CA GLU A 22 11.54 -2.85 -16.92
C GLU A 22 12.72 -1.91 -16.70
N ARG A 23 13.11 -1.77 -15.44
CA ARG A 23 14.34 -1.06 -15.02
C ARG A 23 14.95 -1.74 -13.80
N MET A 24 16.28 -1.84 -13.82
CA MET A 24 17.04 -2.19 -12.61
C MET A 24 17.33 -0.92 -11.83
N ILE A 25 16.95 -0.89 -10.54
CA ILE A 25 17.20 0.23 -9.62
C ILE A 25 17.77 -0.40 -8.35
N ASP A 26 18.99 -0.07 -7.99
CA ASP A 26 19.71 -0.57 -6.81
C ASP A 26 19.70 -2.11 -6.70
N GLY A 27 19.86 -2.80 -7.84
CA GLY A 27 19.83 -4.27 -7.90
C GLY A 27 18.46 -4.91 -7.87
N ILE A 28 17.39 -4.11 -7.77
CA ILE A 28 15.99 -4.56 -7.75
C ILE A 28 15.36 -4.34 -9.13
N ARG A 29 14.71 -5.37 -9.66
CA ARG A 29 13.97 -5.28 -10.91
C ARG A 29 12.60 -4.62 -10.66
N TYR A 30 12.37 -3.47 -11.29
CA TYR A 30 11.09 -2.80 -11.33
C TYR A 30 10.42 -3.00 -12.68
N VAL A 31 9.13 -3.32 -12.65
CA VAL A 31 8.23 -3.37 -13.81
C VAL A 31 7.21 -2.26 -13.65
N TRP A 32 7.40 -1.21 -14.42
CA TRP A 32 6.52 -0.06 -14.38
C TRP A 32 5.33 -0.25 -15.32
N ILE A 33 4.13 -0.18 -14.76
CA ILE A 33 2.88 -0.20 -15.53
C ILE A 33 2.45 1.25 -15.79
N LYS A 34 2.38 1.64 -17.05
CA LYS A 34 1.92 2.99 -17.44
C LYS A 34 0.47 3.21 -17.00
N THR A 35 0.24 4.24 -16.19
CA THR A 35 -1.08 4.66 -15.71
C THR A 35 -1.29 6.15 -15.95
N ALA A 36 -2.55 6.58 -15.99
CA ALA A 36 -2.89 7.99 -16.10
C ALA A 36 -2.35 8.79 -14.92
N SER A 37 -1.87 10.00 -15.21
CA SER A 37 -1.47 10.96 -14.19
C SER A 37 -2.69 11.61 -13.53
N TYR A 38 -2.54 12.03 -12.26
CA TYR A 38 -3.56 12.74 -11.50
C TYR A 38 -2.90 13.70 -10.52
N ASN A 39 -3.55 14.83 -10.21
CA ASN A 39 -2.95 15.86 -9.36
C ASN A 39 -3.45 15.83 -7.92
N ARG A 40 -4.62 15.22 -7.65
CA ARG A 40 -5.26 15.20 -6.34
C ARG A 40 -6.06 13.90 -6.15
N ASN A 41 -6.50 13.66 -4.92
CA ASN A 41 -7.48 12.61 -4.61
C ASN A 41 -8.80 12.91 -5.34
N GLY A 42 -9.39 11.89 -5.96
CA GLY A 42 -10.65 12.01 -6.70
C GLY A 42 -10.79 11.00 -7.83
N LEU A 43 -11.70 11.24 -8.76
CA LEU A 43 -12.03 10.31 -9.85
C LEU A 43 -10.82 9.95 -10.73
N ALA A 44 -9.92 10.91 -11.00
CA ALA A 44 -8.72 10.65 -11.78
C ALA A 44 -7.77 9.67 -11.09
N ARG A 45 -7.63 9.76 -9.75
CA ARG A 45 -6.88 8.78 -8.96
C ARG A 45 -7.55 7.41 -9.00
N ALA A 46 -8.87 7.35 -8.78
CA ALA A 46 -9.62 6.10 -8.88
C ALA A 46 -9.46 5.46 -10.26
N PHE A 47 -9.52 6.24 -11.33
CA PHE A 47 -9.27 5.75 -12.69
C PHE A 47 -7.86 5.16 -12.85
N SER A 48 -6.82 5.83 -12.33
CA SER A 48 -5.45 5.33 -12.35
C SER A 48 -5.29 4.00 -11.58
N MET A 49 -5.98 3.85 -10.44
CA MET A 49 -6.02 2.59 -9.67
C MET A 49 -6.67 1.46 -10.47
N PHE A 50 -7.80 1.73 -11.12
CA PHE A 50 -8.47 0.78 -12.00
C PHE A 50 -7.61 0.38 -13.20
N GLU A 51 -6.97 1.36 -13.82
CA GLU A 51 -6.09 1.12 -14.97
C GLU A 51 -4.92 0.22 -14.59
N PHE A 52 -4.28 0.47 -13.44
CA PHE A 52 -3.21 -0.37 -12.91
C PHE A 52 -3.71 -1.81 -12.70
N SER A 53 -4.78 -1.97 -11.91
CA SER A 53 -5.33 -3.30 -11.57
C SER A 53 -5.80 -4.08 -12.79
N ARG A 54 -6.45 -3.41 -13.74
CA ARG A 54 -6.87 -4.01 -15.01
C ARG A 54 -5.67 -4.49 -15.84
N LYS A 55 -4.64 -3.64 -15.96
CA LYS A 55 -3.41 -4.01 -16.72
C LYS A 55 -2.67 -5.16 -16.03
N LEU A 56 -2.56 -5.13 -14.70
CA LEU A 56 -1.98 -6.22 -13.92
C LEU A 56 -2.72 -7.54 -14.19
N PHE A 57 -4.04 -7.56 -14.03
CA PHE A 57 -4.88 -8.73 -14.25
C PHE A 57 -4.82 -9.25 -15.69
N SER A 58 -4.86 -8.35 -16.69
CA SER A 58 -4.86 -8.72 -18.11
C SER A 58 -3.52 -9.30 -18.57
N ASN A 59 -2.43 -8.98 -17.87
CA ASN A 59 -1.08 -9.47 -18.19
C ASN A 59 -0.56 -10.52 -17.20
N ALA A 60 -1.44 -11.07 -16.38
CA ALA A 60 -1.05 -12.05 -15.36
C ALA A 60 -0.36 -13.29 -15.94
N GLU A 61 -0.79 -13.77 -17.12
CA GLU A 61 -0.15 -14.90 -17.82
C GLU A 61 1.30 -14.55 -18.22
N TYR A 62 1.49 -13.42 -18.90
CA TYR A 62 2.83 -12.94 -19.26
C TYR A 62 3.74 -12.78 -18.03
N ILE A 63 3.21 -12.18 -16.96
CA ILE A 63 3.94 -11.96 -15.70
C ILE A 63 4.33 -13.30 -15.07
N SER A 64 3.40 -14.24 -15.01
CA SER A 64 3.63 -15.57 -14.46
C SER A 64 4.71 -16.34 -15.24
N GLU A 65 4.60 -16.39 -16.55
CA GLU A 65 5.54 -17.13 -17.43
C GLU A 65 6.93 -16.49 -17.45
N HIS A 66 6.98 -15.15 -17.49
CA HIS A 66 8.22 -14.41 -17.64
C HIS A 66 9.03 -14.30 -16.34
N TYR A 67 8.35 -14.09 -15.20
CA TYR A 67 9.04 -13.88 -13.91
C TYR A 67 9.04 -15.10 -13.00
N GLN A 68 8.15 -16.05 -13.20
CA GLN A 68 8.03 -17.31 -12.44
C GLN A 68 8.19 -17.10 -10.93
N PRO A 69 7.35 -16.28 -10.29
CA PRO A 69 7.47 -15.98 -8.87
C PRO A 69 7.17 -17.20 -8.01
N ASP A 70 7.89 -17.38 -6.90
CA ASP A 70 7.57 -18.33 -5.84
C ASP A 70 6.55 -17.75 -4.83
N ALA A 71 6.50 -16.42 -4.74
CA ALA A 71 5.54 -15.68 -3.92
C ALA A 71 5.10 -14.39 -4.61
N VAL A 72 3.83 -14.07 -4.46
CA VAL A 72 3.21 -12.82 -4.95
C VAL A 72 2.67 -12.06 -3.76
N ILE A 73 3.16 -10.84 -3.53
CA ILE A 73 2.72 -9.97 -2.44
C ILE A 73 1.91 -8.82 -3.04
N ALA A 74 0.61 -8.76 -2.72
CA ALA A 74 -0.21 -7.59 -3.00
C ALA A 74 -0.05 -6.59 -1.85
N SER A 75 0.56 -5.44 -2.16
CA SER A 75 1.05 -4.44 -1.19
C SER A 75 0.59 -3.03 -1.56
N SER A 76 -0.60 -2.89 -2.14
CA SER A 76 -1.19 -1.59 -2.46
C SER A 76 -2.01 -1.06 -1.27
N THR A 77 -2.17 0.27 -1.20
CA THR A 77 -3.07 0.91 -0.22
C THR A 77 -4.55 0.64 -0.50
N TYR A 78 -4.87 0.11 -1.67
CA TYR A 78 -6.23 -0.23 -2.09
C TYR A 78 -6.27 -1.68 -2.58
N PRO A 79 -7.37 -2.42 -2.32
CA PRO A 79 -7.39 -3.88 -2.51
C PRO A 79 -7.67 -4.35 -3.94
N LEU A 80 -7.74 -3.48 -4.97
CA LEU A 80 -8.09 -3.90 -6.34
C LEU A 80 -7.00 -4.72 -7.04
N ASP A 81 -5.76 -4.61 -6.63
CA ASP A 81 -4.64 -5.36 -7.18
C ASP A 81 -4.65 -6.84 -6.76
N THR A 82 -5.43 -7.18 -5.73
CA THR A 82 -5.59 -8.54 -5.21
C THR A 82 -6.04 -9.53 -6.28
N TYR A 83 -6.93 -9.11 -7.18
CA TYR A 83 -7.39 -9.95 -8.28
C TYR A 83 -6.27 -10.34 -9.25
N GLY A 84 -5.39 -9.37 -9.55
CA GLY A 84 -4.20 -9.60 -10.37
C GLY A 84 -3.17 -10.48 -9.66
N ALA A 85 -2.93 -10.21 -8.39
CA ALA A 85 -2.00 -10.95 -7.55
C ALA A 85 -2.42 -12.43 -7.39
N ASP A 86 -3.67 -12.69 -7.06
CA ASP A 86 -4.23 -14.04 -6.96
C ASP A 86 -4.13 -14.79 -8.31
N LYS A 87 -4.47 -14.13 -9.42
CA LYS A 87 -4.35 -14.74 -10.76
C LYS A 87 -2.89 -15.09 -11.09
N ILE A 88 -1.94 -14.19 -10.82
CA ILE A 88 -0.51 -14.46 -11.05
C ILE A 88 -0.05 -15.63 -10.18
N ALA A 89 -0.39 -15.61 -8.89
CA ALA A 89 -0.01 -16.67 -7.96
C ALA A 89 -0.53 -18.05 -8.40
N LYS A 90 -1.81 -18.13 -8.79
CA LYS A 90 -2.41 -19.37 -9.31
C LYS A 90 -1.73 -19.89 -10.58
N LEU A 91 -1.42 -19.00 -11.52
CA LEU A 91 -0.76 -19.37 -12.78
C LEU A 91 0.69 -19.83 -12.56
N SER A 92 1.39 -19.23 -11.59
CA SER A 92 2.78 -19.58 -11.26
C SER A 92 2.92 -20.74 -10.28
N GLY A 93 1.84 -21.16 -9.61
CA GLY A 93 1.92 -22.05 -8.44
C GLY A 93 2.55 -21.37 -7.22
N ALA A 94 2.58 -20.04 -7.19
CA ALA A 94 3.18 -19.23 -6.14
C ALA A 94 2.26 -19.08 -4.92
N LYS A 95 2.84 -18.71 -3.78
CA LYS A 95 2.08 -18.29 -2.60
C LYS A 95 1.55 -16.87 -2.79
N TYR A 96 0.27 -16.65 -2.43
CA TYR A 96 -0.33 -15.34 -2.45
C TYR A 96 -0.38 -14.75 -1.04
N ILE A 97 0.29 -13.61 -0.84
CA ILE A 97 0.35 -12.87 0.41
C ILE A 97 -0.36 -11.52 0.22
N HIS A 98 -1.29 -11.20 1.10
CA HIS A 98 -1.92 -9.89 1.13
C HIS A 98 -1.32 -9.05 2.26
N GLU A 99 -0.60 -7.99 1.90
CA GLU A 99 0.01 -7.05 2.84
C GLU A 99 -0.89 -5.82 2.99
N VAL A 100 -1.38 -5.59 4.20
CA VAL A 100 -2.36 -4.54 4.50
C VAL A 100 -1.66 -3.34 5.12
N HIS A 101 -1.55 -2.25 4.35
CA HIS A 101 -1.00 -0.96 4.81
C HIS A 101 -2.08 -0.07 5.42
N ASP A 102 -3.26 -0.06 4.77
CA ASP A 102 -4.42 0.72 5.19
C ASP A 102 -5.67 -0.15 5.16
N MET A 103 -6.55 0.04 6.13
CA MET A 103 -7.84 -0.65 6.18
C MET A 103 -8.83 -0.01 5.19
N TRP A 104 -8.69 -0.34 3.91
CA TRP A 104 -9.62 0.06 2.87
C TRP A 104 -10.67 -1.04 2.64
N PRO A 105 -11.97 -0.70 2.62
CA PRO A 105 -12.54 0.65 2.54
C PRO A 105 -12.89 1.30 3.88
N SER A 106 -12.64 0.69 5.04
CA SER A 106 -13.08 1.24 6.32
C SER A 106 -12.61 2.69 6.53
N THR A 107 -11.36 2.98 6.20
CA THR A 107 -10.80 4.35 6.25
C THR A 107 -11.60 5.35 5.41
N LEU A 108 -12.17 4.94 4.28
CA LEU A 108 -12.94 5.82 3.40
C LEU A 108 -14.27 6.25 4.03
N TYR A 109 -14.94 5.38 4.76
CA TYR A 109 -16.23 5.71 5.37
C TYR A 109 -16.12 6.17 6.82
N GLU A 110 -15.16 5.69 7.60
CA GLU A 110 -14.98 6.10 8.99
C GLU A 110 -14.26 7.45 9.12
N LEU A 111 -13.20 7.66 8.35
CA LEU A 111 -12.40 8.89 8.36
C LEU A 111 -12.73 9.82 7.19
N GLY A 112 -12.96 9.26 6.01
CA GLY A 112 -13.23 10.02 4.79
C GLY A 112 -14.68 10.49 4.62
N GLY A 113 -15.61 10.10 5.51
CA GLY A 113 -17.01 10.50 5.49
C GLY A 113 -17.82 9.97 4.29
N MET A 114 -17.29 8.98 3.55
CA MET A 114 -18.02 8.37 2.44
C MET A 114 -19.12 7.44 2.96
N SER A 115 -20.28 7.41 2.27
CA SER A 115 -21.34 6.46 2.63
C SER A 115 -20.91 5.01 2.34
N LYS A 116 -21.21 4.09 3.26
CA LYS A 116 -21.06 2.64 3.03
C LYS A 116 -21.86 2.12 1.81
N SER A 117 -22.93 2.84 1.42
CA SER A 117 -23.71 2.53 0.22
C SER A 117 -23.08 3.03 -1.08
N ASN A 118 -22.01 3.84 -1.01
CA ASN A 118 -21.30 4.34 -2.19
C ASN A 118 -20.78 3.16 -3.05
N PRO A 119 -21.04 3.16 -4.37
CA PRO A 119 -20.60 2.07 -5.26
C PRO A 119 -19.10 1.80 -5.22
N PHE A 120 -18.28 2.85 -5.07
CA PHE A 120 -16.82 2.72 -4.96
C PHE A 120 -16.41 2.01 -3.65
N VAL A 121 -17.02 2.39 -2.52
CA VAL A 121 -16.81 1.73 -1.22
C VAL A 121 -17.19 0.25 -1.30
N LYS A 122 -18.35 -0.06 -1.88
CA LYS A 122 -18.80 -1.46 -2.06
C LYS A 122 -17.85 -2.27 -2.94
N LEU A 123 -17.29 -1.65 -3.98
CA LEU A 123 -16.33 -2.31 -4.85
C LEU A 123 -15.03 -2.60 -4.10
N MET A 124 -14.51 -1.65 -3.32
CA MET A 124 -13.31 -1.85 -2.49
C MET A 124 -13.55 -2.93 -1.45
N GLN A 125 -14.75 -2.94 -0.80
CA GLN A 125 -15.09 -3.98 0.17
C GLN A 125 -15.08 -5.39 -0.46
N ARG A 126 -15.65 -5.54 -1.65
CA ARG A 126 -15.62 -6.85 -2.35
C ARG A 126 -14.20 -7.29 -2.68
N ALA A 127 -13.33 -6.35 -3.03
CA ALA A 127 -11.93 -6.67 -3.32
C ALA A 127 -11.17 -7.05 -2.05
N GLU A 128 -11.44 -6.38 -0.94
CA GLU A 128 -10.88 -6.70 0.38
C GLU A 128 -11.35 -8.08 0.86
N ASP A 129 -12.67 -8.36 0.83
CA ASP A 129 -13.24 -9.66 1.19
C ASP A 129 -12.67 -10.79 0.30
N PHE A 130 -12.47 -10.49 -0.99
CA PHE A 130 -11.82 -11.41 -1.91
C PHE A 130 -10.38 -11.69 -1.50
N ALA A 131 -9.60 -10.67 -1.14
CA ALA A 131 -8.22 -10.84 -0.70
C ALA A 131 -8.14 -11.76 0.52
N TYR A 132 -8.93 -11.49 1.56
CA TYR A 132 -8.94 -12.28 2.79
C TYR A 132 -9.34 -13.74 2.58
N SER A 133 -10.29 -14.00 1.69
CA SER A 133 -10.75 -15.36 1.41
C SER A 133 -9.80 -16.17 0.52
N HIS A 134 -8.95 -15.51 -0.30
CA HIS A 134 -8.14 -16.18 -1.31
C HIS A 134 -6.64 -16.23 -1.00
N CYS A 135 -6.13 -15.32 -0.16
CA CYS A 135 -4.70 -15.33 0.18
C CYS A 135 -4.27 -16.58 0.97
N ASP A 136 -3.02 -16.95 0.83
CA ASP A 136 -2.37 -17.96 1.68
C ASP A 136 -2.04 -17.37 3.05
N GLN A 137 -1.63 -16.09 3.11
CA GLN A 137 -1.26 -15.37 4.31
C GLN A 137 -1.66 -13.90 4.20
N VAL A 138 -2.00 -13.30 5.35
CA VAL A 138 -2.12 -11.84 5.50
C VAL A 138 -0.98 -11.34 6.37
N VAL A 139 -0.40 -10.22 6.00
CA VAL A 139 0.51 -9.44 6.83
C VAL A 139 -0.15 -8.11 7.15
N SER A 140 -0.30 -7.79 8.43
CA SER A 140 -0.82 -6.52 8.91
C SER A 140 0.15 -5.83 9.85
N LEU A 141 0.18 -4.50 9.83
CA LEU A 141 0.94 -3.68 10.77
C LEU A 141 0.31 -3.63 12.17
N LEU A 142 -1.00 -3.91 12.26
CA LEU A 142 -1.81 -3.73 13.46
C LEU A 142 -2.41 -5.06 13.91
N ASP A 143 -2.07 -5.50 15.11
CA ASP A 143 -2.62 -6.72 15.70
C ASP A 143 -4.15 -6.65 15.88
N HIS A 144 -4.66 -5.50 16.29
CA HIS A 144 -6.10 -5.29 16.50
C HIS A 144 -6.96 -5.34 15.22
N SER A 145 -6.34 -5.40 14.03
CA SER A 145 -7.08 -5.56 12.77
C SER A 145 -7.54 -7.00 12.51
N LYS A 146 -7.04 -7.98 13.28
CA LYS A 146 -7.32 -9.41 13.10
C LYS A 146 -8.81 -9.73 13.11
N ASP A 147 -9.52 -9.27 14.13
CA ASP A 147 -10.95 -9.57 14.30
C ASP A 147 -11.79 -9.04 13.13
N TYR A 148 -11.46 -7.86 12.64
CA TYR A 148 -12.09 -7.30 11.44
C TYR A 148 -11.84 -8.17 10.21
N MET A 149 -10.60 -8.57 9.97
CA MET A 149 -10.23 -9.38 8.82
C MET A 149 -10.90 -10.76 8.85
N VAL A 150 -11.00 -11.37 10.03
CA VAL A 150 -11.71 -12.65 10.22
C VAL A 150 -13.21 -12.49 9.94
N GLN A 151 -13.85 -11.42 10.39
CA GLN A 151 -15.25 -11.10 10.05
C GLN A 151 -15.47 -10.91 8.54
N HIS A 152 -14.42 -10.52 7.82
CA HIS A 152 -14.42 -10.31 6.37
C HIS A 152 -13.88 -11.51 5.56
N GLY A 153 -13.76 -12.68 6.20
CA GLY A 153 -13.49 -13.95 5.52
C GLY A 153 -12.07 -14.48 5.61
N LEU A 154 -11.19 -13.85 6.41
CA LEU A 154 -9.85 -14.38 6.67
C LEU A 154 -9.94 -15.59 7.61
N ALA A 155 -9.28 -16.70 7.28
CA ALA A 155 -9.04 -17.78 8.23
C ALA A 155 -8.01 -17.31 9.27
N GLU A 156 -8.30 -17.51 10.54
CA GLU A 156 -7.56 -16.92 11.66
C GLU A 156 -6.07 -17.26 11.67
N GLU A 157 -5.74 -18.48 11.29
CA GLU A 157 -4.37 -19.00 11.21
C GLU A 157 -3.51 -18.37 10.10
N LYS A 158 -4.13 -17.64 9.16
CA LYS A 158 -3.44 -16.95 8.09
C LYS A 158 -3.00 -15.53 8.46
N PHE A 159 -3.40 -15.05 9.63
CA PHE A 159 -3.07 -13.69 10.09
C PHE A 159 -1.67 -13.63 10.69
N ASN A 160 -0.87 -12.68 10.25
CA ASN A 160 0.45 -12.37 10.78
C ASN A 160 0.56 -10.88 11.08
N CYS A 161 0.90 -10.53 12.31
CA CYS A 161 1.21 -9.16 12.67
C CYS A 161 2.71 -8.91 12.53
N ILE A 162 3.10 -8.04 11.61
CA ILE A 162 4.48 -7.60 11.39
C ILE A 162 4.49 -6.09 11.41
N SER A 163 4.92 -5.52 12.53
CA SER A 163 4.99 -4.06 12.72
C SER A 163 6.09 -3.43 11.87
N ASN A 164 5.95 -2.14 11.57
CA ASN A 164 7.02 -1.36 10.96
C ASN A 164 8.27 -1.36 11.84
N GLY A 165 9.42 -1.53 11.20
CA GLY A 165 10.71 -1.40 11.83
C GLY A 165 11.20 0.05 11.89
N VAL A 166 12.29 0.26 12.62
CA VAL A 166 13.03 1.53 12.67
C VAL A 166 14.52 1.27 12.43
N ILE A 167 15.20 2.23 11.86
CA ILE A 167 16.66 2.20 11.76
C ILE A 167 17.21 2.65 13.10
N LYS A 168 17.71 1.70 13.89
CA LYS A 168 18.17 1.95 15.26
C LYS A 168 19.27 3.00 15.34
N GLU A 169 20.19 2.98 14.38
CA GLU A 169 21.32 3.91 14.29
C GLU A 169 20.87 5.38 14.13
N GLU A 170 19.77 5.62 13.42
CA GLU A 170 19.19 6.97 13.25
C GLU A 170 18.60 7.49 14.58
N TRP A 171 18.05 6.59 15.40
CA TRP A 171 17.51 6.95 16.72
C TRP A 171 18.58 7.12 17.78
N GLU A 172 19.66 6.34 17.72
CA GLU A 172 20.80 6.44 18.64
C GLU A 172 21.67 7.67 18.36
N ASN A 173 21.73 8.11 17.10
CA ASN A 173 22.53 9.25 16.65
C ASN A 173 21.64 10.28 15.92
N PRO A 174 20.69 10.92 16.61
CA PRO A 174 19.79 11.87 15.98
C PRO A 174 20.56 13.10 15.48
N ALA A 175 20.15 13.61 14.32
CA ALA A 175 20.68 14.88 13.84
C ALA A 175 20.38 16.02 14.86
N PRO A 176 21.27 17.01 14.99
CA PRO A 176 21.01 18.13 15.88
C PRO A 176 19.74 18.88 15.45
N ILE A 177 18.95 19.29 16.44
CA ILE A 177 17.76 20.10 16.19
C ILE A 177 18.22 21.46 15.62
N PRO A 178 17.66 21.93 14.49
CA PRO A 178 17.95 23.26 13.97
C PRO A 178 17.75 24.33 15.02
N GLU A 179 18.65 25.31 15.07
CA GLU A 179 18.70 26.33 16.14
C GLU A 179 17.37 27.07 16.30
N GLU A 180 16.74 27.45 15.18
CA GLU A 180 15.40 28.05 15.10
C GLU A 180 14.35 27.26 15.90
N HIS A 181 14.32 25.94 15.72
CA HIS A 181 13.35 25.08 16.40
C HIS A 181 13.72 24.86 17.86
N ASN A 182 15.02 24.82 18.17
CA ASN A 182 15.49 24.64 19.53
C ASN A 182 15.17 25.87 20.39
N GLU A 183 15.30 27.09 19.85
CA GLU A 183 14.88 28.33 20.52
C GLU A 183 13.41 28.34 20.88
N ILE A 184 12.52 27.94 19.91
CA ILE A 184 11.08 27.85 20.13
C ILE A 184 10.75 26.84 21.24
N LEU A 185 11.37 25.66 21.21
CA LEU A 185 11.16 24.62 22.21
C LEU A 185 11.64 25.07 23.60
N ASN A 186 12.79 25.72 23.69
CA ASN A 186 13.33 26.22 24.94
C ASN A 186 12.49 27.33 25.55
N LYS A 187 11.96 28.25 24.73
CA LYS A 187 10.98 29.25 25.14
C LYS A 187 9.71 28.62 25.72
N MET A 188 9.13 27.66 25.01
CA MET A 188 7.93 26.96 25.49
C MET A 188 8.18 26.24 26.82
N LYS A 189 9.32 25.57 26.97
CA LYS A 189 9.71 24.91 28.22
C LYS A 189 9.91 25.93 29.37
N ALA A 190 10.53 27.06 29.09
CA ALA A 190 10.71 28.14 30.10
C ALA A 190 9.37 28.73 30.55
N GLU A 191 8.36 28.76 29.70
CA GLU A 191 6.99 29.16 30.01
C GLU A 191 6.19 28.08 30.75
N GLY A 192 6.78 26.92 31.07
CA GLY A 192 6.12 25.80 31.75
C GLY A 192 5.11 25.04 30.88
N LYS A 193 5.21 25.19 29.56
CA LYS A 193 4.29 24.51 28.65
C LYS A 193 4.65 23.04 28.48
N PHE A 194 3.63 22.16 28.49
CA PHE A 194 3.75 20.79 28.07
C PHE A 194 3.69 20.74 26.54
N ILE A 195 4.70 20.15 25.92
CA ILE A 195 4.85 20.12 24.45
C ILE A 195 4.42 18.75 23.95
N VAL A 196 3.44 18.71 23.05
CA VAL A 196 3.03 17.52 22.32
C VAL A 196 3.41 17.70 20.86
N GLY A 197 4.22 16.77 20.33
CA GLY A 197 4.56 16.74 18.91
C GLY A 197 3.76 15.64 18.19
N TYR A 198 3.21 15.98 17.01
CA TYR A 198 2.67 15.01 16.07
C TYR A 198 3.51 15.05 14.79
N PHE A 199 4.05 13.88 14.41
CA PHE A 199 4.89 13.72 13.24
C PHE A 199 4.21 12.67 12.33
N GLY A 200 3.58 13.11 11.26
CA GLY A 200 2.88 12.26 10.31
C GLY A 200 2.11 13.09 9.30
N GLY A 201 1.71 12.46 8.19
CA GLY A 201 0.94 13.12 7.14
C GLY A 201 0.74 12.23 5.93
#